data_5981dd2b010344870094319b36a25eda
#
_entry.id   5981dd2b010344870094319b36a25eda
#
_cell.length_a   1.000
_cell.length_b   1.000
_cell.length_c   1.000
_cell.angle_alpha   90.00
_cell.angle_beta   90.00
_cell.angle_gamma   90.00
#
_symmetry.space_group_name_H-M   'P 1'
#
loop_
_entity.id
_entity.type
_entity.pdbx_description
1 polymer ?
#
loop_
_entity_poly.entity_id
_entity_poly.type
_entity_poly.pdbx_seq_one_letter_code
_entity_poly.pdbx_strand_id
1 'polypeptide(L)'
;MKIVRKFVWLLLTLGLLILAVQTASPIALGLAACMVLLPLLCLPVNLYAAKKLRLAVRLPVNLRKSESGVAELTVQNPTWLPICQIACRVCLENQLNGEVQVVSVSGGIWPKSKRSMKISLQSPWCGRVRLNVESARLYDCFGLIGVKTQLDAHGACVVQPDTFLQTLMLSPAAAHIDDTEDYSNERPGYDLSEMFQIRDYVPGDSQRQVHWKLSHKYDKLIVKDPSLPITRSAAVFWERTEENPTADRTDAEAEIVVSVCRNLLSQSVQFTVGWNEGETGRCVFQQIRDMDDLIGLLPRLFTAKAATGVSGASLLLQEVPAGSWSHLIYVSGEQQAETEQLSSIGRLTALVCGERFNEKDYAAQLSELEL
;
A
#
# COMPACT_ATOMS: atom_id res chain seq x y z
N MET A 1 -2.78 36.27 1.40
CA MET A 1 -2.33 36.71 2.72
C MET A 1 -0.85 37.12 2.80
N LYS A 2 0.14 36.35 2.26
CA LYS A 2 1.59 36.70 2.38
C LYS A 2 1.98 38.00 1.66
N ILE A 3 1.41 38.28 0.50
CA ILE A 3 1.69 39.47 -0.30
C ILE A 3 1.12 40.70 0.40
N VAL A 4 -0.11 40.62 0.92
CA VAL A 4 -0.77 41.73 1.64
C VAL A 4 0.04 42.12 2.86
N ARG A 5 0.54 41.15 3.64
CA ARG A 5 1.36 41.42 4.83
C ARG A 5 2.66 42.16 4.50
N LYS A 6 3.34 41.77 3.42
CA LYS A 6 4.54 42.47 2.92
C LYS A 6 4.23 43.89 2.49
N PHE A 7 3.11 44.06 1.80
CA PHE A 7 2.67 45.37 1.34
C PHE A 7 2.31 46.32 2.52
N VAL A 8 1.54 45.81 3.49
CA VAL A 8 1.20 46.60 4.72
C VAL A 8 2.46 46.96 5.50
N TRP A 9 3.39 46.01 5.65
CA TRP A 9 4.65 46.26 6.33
C TRP A 9 5.47 47.34 5.60
N LEU A 10 5.55 47.33 4.27
CA LEU A 10 6.26 48.31 3.45
C LEU A 10 5.60 49.67 3.58
N LEU A 11 4.27 49.79 3.56
CA LEU A 11 3.55 51.04 3.76
C LEU A 11 3.79 51.63 5.16
N LEU A 12 3.79 50.78 6.20
CA LEU A 12 4.06 51.21 7.56
C LEU A 12 5.50 51.74 7.72
N THR A 13 6.48 51.06 7.15
CA THR A 13 7.87 51.53 7.22
C THR A 13 8.07 52.82 6.42
N LEU A 14 7.44 52.95 5.26
CA LEU A 14 7.48 54.18 4.47
C LEU A 14 6.78 55.34 5.20
N GLY A 15 5.62 55.12 5.80
CA GLY A 15 4.91 56.09 6.61
C GLY A 15 5.72 56.61 7.80
N LEU A 16 6.39 55.69 8.53
CA LEU A 16 7.30 56.06 9.63
C LEU A 16 8.51 56.86 9.14
N LEU A 17 9.06 56.54 7.98
CA LEU A 17 10.16 57.28 7.37
C LEU A 17 9.73 58.72 7.00
N ILE A 18 8.56 58.88 6.39
CA ILE A 18 8.01 60.19 6.06
C ILE A 18 7.76 60.99 7.33
N LEU A 19 7.18 60.38 8.35
CA LEU A 19 6.94 61.03 9.65
C LEU A 19 8.25 61.46 10.31
N ALA A 20 9.30 60.63 10.26
CA ALA A 20 10.61 60.95 10.81
C ALA A 20 11.24 62.16 10.14
N VAL A 21 11.08 62.27 8.80
CA VAL A 21 11.59 63.43 8.03
C VAL A 21 10.80 64.70 8.34
N GLN A 22 9.46 64.61 8.42
CA GLN A 22 8.61 65.78 8.69
C GLN A 22 8.76 66.31 10.10
N THR A 23 8.88 65.43 11.09
CA THR A 23 8.95 65.83 12.51
C THR A 23 10.36 66.01 13.03
N ALA A 24 11.38 65.68 12.20
CA ALA A 24 12.79 65.62 12.62
C ALA A 24 12.99 64.80 13.92
N SER A 25 12.10 63.83 14.18
CA SER A 25 12.07 63.06 15.41
C SER A 25 13.04 61.87 15.36
N PRO A 26 14.03 61.81 16.28
CA PRO A 26 14.95 60.66 16.34
C PRO A 26 14.25 59.37 16.74
N ILE A 27 13.13 59.46 17.44
CA ILE A 27 12.33 58.30 17.86
C ILE A 27 11.66 57.66 16.63
N ALA A 28 11.06 58.46 15.76
CA ALA A 28 10.42 57.95 14.53
C ALA A 28 11.45 57.29 13.60
N LEU A 29 12.64 57.89 13.50
CA LEU A 29 13.74 57.30 12.72
C LEU A 29 14.23 55.99 13.34
N GLY A 30 14.36 55.92 14.66
CA GLY A 30 14.74 54.69 15.36
C GLY A 30 13.72 53.56 15.17
N LEU A 31 12.42 53.89 15.23
CA LEU A 31 11.36 52.90 14.96
C LEU A 31 11.39 52.40 13.51
N ALA A 32 11.58 53.28 12.54
CA ALA A 32 11.72 52.89 11.14
C ALA A 32 12.96 51.97 10.90
N ALA A 33 14.08 52.33 11.53
CA ALA A 33 15.28 51.53 11.48
C ALA A 33 15.08 50.14 12.13
N CYS A 34 14.40 50.05 13.28
CA CYS A 34 14.05 48.79 13.92
C CYS A 34 13.16 47.93 13.04
N MET A 35 12.19 48.52 12.39
CA MET A 35 11.30 47.79 11.45
C MET A 35 12.08 47.13 10.32
N VAL A 36 13.15 47.74 9.83
CA VAL A 36 14.00 47.16 8.76
C VAL A 36 15.03 46.17 9.31
N LEU A 37 15.67 46.53 10.43
CA LEU A 37 16.77 45.74 11.00
C LEU A 37 16.29 44.43 11.63
N LEU A 38 15.12 44.40 12.30
CA LEU A 38 14.62 43.17 12.96
C LEU A 38 14.42 42.00 12.01
N PRO A 39 13.72 42.11 10.87
CA PRO A 39 13.63 41.00 9.90
C PRO A 39 14.98 40.58 9.36
N LEU A 40 15.89 41.53 9.14
CA LEU A 40 17.22 41.25 8.62
C LEU A 40 18.07 40.49 9.65
N LEU A 41 17.99 40.84 10.95
CA LEU A 41 18.67 40.12 12.03
C LEU A 41 18.08 38.69 12.24
N CYS A 42 16.79 38.49 11.96
CA CYS A 42 16.18 37.16 12.03
C CYS A 42 16.68 36.21 10.93
N LEU A 43 17.23 36.73 9.84
CA LEU A 43 17.66 35.89 8.71
C LEU A 43 18.81 34.93 9.09
N PRO A 44 19.95 35.38 9.68
CA PRO A 44 21.03 34.46 10.08
C PRO A 44 20.58 33.51 11.19
N VAL A 45 19.69 33.96 12.09
CA VAL A 45 19.09 33.15 13.15
C VAL A 45 18.29 31.99 12.53
N ASN A 46 17.42 32.30 11.57
CA ASN A 46 16.59 31.30 10.89
C ASN A 46 17.45 30.36 10.02
N LEU A 47 18.51 30.87 9.37
CA LEU A 47 19.46 30.04 8.61
C LEU A 47 20.18 29.02 9.50
N TYR A 48 20.64 29.47 10.67
CA TYR A 48 21.27 28.59 11.65
C TYR A 48 20.28 27.55 12.20
N ALA A 49 19.08 27.99 12.61
CA ALA A 49 18.04 27.11 13.13
C ALA A 49 17.59 26.08 12.09
N ALA A 50 17.44 26.49 10.82
CA ALA A 50 17.04 25.64 9.73
C ALA A 50 17.94 24.40 9.55
N LYS A 51 19.23 24.53 9.79
CA LYS A 51 20.20 23.43 9.71
C LYS A 51 20.18 22.47 10.89
N LYS A 52 19.60 22.88 12.02
CA LYS A 52 19.60 22.09 13.27
C LYS A 52 18.26 21.46 13.60
N LEU A 53 17.17 21.90 12.99
CA LEU A 53 15.85 21.36 13.22
C LEU A 53 15.80 19.86 12.93
N ARG A 54 14.98 19.16 13.73
CA ARG A 54 14.65 17.74 13.51
C ARG A 54 13.16 17.59 13.39
N LEU A 55 12.76 16.74 12.47
CA LEU A 55 11.37 16.43 12.18
C LEU A 55 11.11 14.96 12.44
N ALA A 56 9.98 14.64 13.03
CA ALA A 56 9.51 13.26 13.21
C ALA A 56 8.02 13.22 12.91
N VAL A 57 7.59 12.17 12.24
CA VAL A 57 6.18 11.92 11.90
C VAL A 57 5.73 10.71 12.71
N ARG A 58 4.55 10.80 13.30
CA ARG A 58 3.82 9.67 13.89
C ARG A 58 2.47 9.57 13.23
N LEU A 59 2.18 8.38 12.73
CA LEU A 59 0.92 8.04 12.08
C LEU A 59 0.24 6.91 12.85
N PRO A 60 -1.09 6.85 12.84
CA PRO A 60 -1.79 5.63 13.26
C PRO A 60 -1.37 4.47 12.35
N VAL A 61 -1.32 3.28 12.88
CA VAL A 61 -0.90 2.09 12.11
C VAL A 61 -1.97 1.75 11.07
N ASN A 62 -3.23 1.75 11.48
CA ASN A 62 -4.39 1.45 10.67
C ASN A 62 -5.49 2.47 10.91
N LEU A 63 -6.24 2.76 9.86
CA LEU A 63 -7.46 3.56 9.87
C LEU A 63 -8.55 2.80 9.14
N ARG A 64 -9.81 3.07 9.48
CA ARG A 64 -10.94 2.63 8.67
C ARG A 64 -11.25 3.69 7.60
N LYS A 65 -11.86 3.26 6.54
CA LYS A 65 -12.36 4.13 5.48
C LYS A 65 -13.26 5.23 6.07
N SER A 66 -13.09 6.47 5.62
CA SER A 66 -13.81 7.66 6.11
C SER A 66 -13.62 8.00 7.60
N GLU A 67 -12.88 7.21 8.35
CA GLU A 67 -12.53 7.53 9.73
C GLU A 67 -11.52 8.68 9.78
N SER A 68 -11.72 9.60 10.74
CA SER A 68 -10.77 10.67 10.97
C SER A 68 -9.66 10.23 11.91
N GLY A 69 -8.46 10.05 11.36
CA GLY A 69 -7.24 9.83 12.14
C GLY A 69 -6.48 11.13 12.37
N VAL A 70 -5.52 11.10 13.27
CA VAL A 70 -4.64 12.22 13.55
C VAL A 70 -3.19 11.80 13.31
N ALA A 71 -2.57 12.42 12.32
CA ALA A 71 -1.13 12.36 12.14
C ALA A 71 -0.46 13.45 12.97
N GLU A 72 0.63 13.13 13.63
CA GLU A 72 1.39 14.07 14.43
C GLU A 72 2.74 14.36 13.77
N LEU A 73 2.92 15.63 13.38
CA LEU A 73 4.17 16.16 12.89
C LEU A 73 4.90 16.84 14.04
N THR A 74 5.91 16.19 14.60
CA THR A 74 6.70 16.74 15.71
C THR A 74 7.95 17.42 15.18
N VAL A 75 8.08 18.71 15.45
CA VAL A 75 9.25 19.51 15.15
C VAL A 75 10.03 19.76 16.44
N GLN A 76 11.29 19.41 16.45
CA GLN A 76 12.19 19.64 17.57
C GLN A 76 13.17 20.76 17.23
N ASN A 77 13.21 21.78 18.08
CA ASN A 77 14.19 22.85 18.04
C ASN A 77 15.29 22.58 19.09
N PRO A 78 16.46 22.05 18.71
CA PRO A 78 17.55 21.81 19.66
C PRO A 78 18.34 23.07 19.99
N THR A 79 18.06 24.19 19.29
CA THR A 79 18.78 25.47 19.48
C THR A 79 18.22 26.24 20.67
N TRP A 80 19.01 27.17 21.17
CA TRP A 80 18.58 28.10 22.21
C TRP A 80 17.84 29.36 21.65
N LEU A 81 17.70 29.42 20.33
CA LEU A 81 17.01 30.49 19.62
C LEU A 81 15.52 30.13 19.41
N PRO A 82 14.59 31.08 19.66
CA PRO A 82 13.18 30.86 19.38
C PRO A 82 12.91 30.85 17.87
N ILE A 83 12.03 29.98 17.42
CA ILE A 83 11.52 29.98 16.06
C ILE A 83 10.12 30.60 16.08
N CYS A 84 9.99 31.77 15.49
CA CYS A 84 8.74 32.51 15.52
C CYS A 84 7.64 31.79 14.76
N GLN A 85 7.94 31.28 13.56
CA GLN A 85 6.99 30.55 12.76
C GLN A 85 7.71 29.55 11.85
N ILE A 86 7.31 28.31 11.89
CA ILE A 86 7.61 27.30 10.87
C ILE A 86 6.34 26.97 10.12
N ALA A 87 6.40 26.86 8.80
CA ALA A 87 5.31 26.39 7.96
C ALA A 87 5.79 25.18 7.17
N CYS A 88 5.12 24.04 7.38
CA CYS A 88 5.37 22.79 6.69
C CYS A 88 4.24 22.54 5.68
N ARG A 89 4.61 22.17 4.46
CA ARG A 89 3.70 21.65 3.44
C ARG A 89 3.83 20.14 3.45
N VAL A 90 2.75 19.46 3.76
CA VAL A 90 2.67 18.01 3.89
C VAL A 90 1.81 17.49 2.76
N CYS A 91 2.35 16.54 2.02
CA CYS A 91 1.68 15.80 0.97
C CYS A 91 1.22 14.45 1.55
N LEU A 92 -0.05 14.17 1.40
CA LEU A 92 -0.69 12.89 1.70
C LEU A 92 -1.04 12.25 0.36
N GLU A 93 -0.40 11.16 0.02
CA GLU A 93 -0.58 10.44 -1.23
C GLU A 93 -1.14 9.06 -0.94
N ASN A 94 -2.30 8.74 -1.49
CA ASN A 94 -2.81 7.37 -1.49
C ASN A 94 -2.13 6.60 -2.63
N GLN A 95 -1.28 5.66 -2.30
CA GLN A 95 -0.46 4.91 -3.25
C GLN A 95 -1.27 3.93 -4.10
N LEU A 96 -2.50 3.62 -3.70
CA LEU A 96 -3.38 2.70 -4.43
C LEU A 96 -4.03 3.37 -5.65
N ASN A 97 -4.56 4.58 -5.48
CA ASN A 97 -5.32 5.30 -6.51
C ASN A 97 -4.65 6.59 -6.99
N GLY A 98 -3.48 6.94 -6.43
CA GLY A 98 -2.72 8.13 -6.80
C GLY A 98 -3.30 9.47 -6.32
N GLU A 99 -4.36 9.47 -5.52
CA GLU A 99 -4.95 10.70 -4.99
C GLU A 99 -4.01 11.41 -4.02
N VAL A 100 -3.87 12.73 -4.23
CA VAL A 100 -2.94 13.57 -3.48
C VAL A 100 -3.66 14.69 -2.77
N GLN A 101 -3.50 14.77 -1.46
CA GLN A 101 -3.98 15.87 -0.63
C GLN A 101 -2.81 16.65 -0.05
N VAL A 102 -2.80 17.98 -0.21
CA VAL A 102 -1.76 18.84 0.34
C VAL A 102 -2.29 19.63 1.52
N VAL A 103 -1.68 19.44 2.68
CA VAL A 103 -2.04 20.13 3.92
C VAL A 103 -0.88 21.02 4.37
N SER A 104 -1.20 22.24 4.78
CA SER A 104 -0.21 23.17 5.32
C SER A 104 -0.42 23.37 6.81
N VAL A 105 0.60 23.06 7.60
CA VAL A 105 0.60 23.29 9.05
C VAL A 105 1.65 24.31 9.44
N SER A 106 1.36 25.14 10.44
CA SER A 106 2.29 26.16 10.90
C SER A 106 2.23 26.35 12.41
N GLY A 107 3.36 26.77 12.98
CA GLY A 107 3.43 27.06 14.41
C GLY A 107 4.77 27.65 14.82
N GLY A 108 4.84 28.26 15.99
CA GLY A 108 6.10 28.71 16.61
C GLY A 108 6.67 27.62 17.52
N ILE A 109 7.99 27.64 17.76
CA ILE A 109 8.66 26.66 18.60
C ILE A 109 9.62 27.38 19.55
N TRP A 110 9.48 27.10 20.85
CA TRP A 110 10.36 27.65 21.86
C TRP A 110 11.78 27.06 21.79
N PRO A 111 12.79 27.76 22.35
CA PRO A 111 14.13 27.20 22.46
C PRO A 111 14.14 25.86 23.18
N LYS A 112 15.01 24.94 22.72
CA LYS A 112 15.22 23.60 23.30
C LYS A 112 13.93 22.81 23.55
N SER A 113 12.89 23.06 22.73
CA SER A 113 11.57 22.44 22.90
C SER A 113 11.15 21.62 21.68
N LYS A 114 10.09 20.85 21.87
CA LYS A 114 9.41 20.09 20.81
C LYS A 114 7.99 20.63 20.68
N ARG A 115 7.49 20.69 19.47
CA ARG A 115 6.10 21.01 19.20
C ARG A 115 5.51 19.97 18.26
N SER A 116 4.40 19.39 18.67
CA SER A 116 3.60 18.51 17.84
C SER A 116 2.50 19.30 17.14
N MET A 117 2.38 19.16 15.85
CA MET A 117 1.34 19.73 15.01
C MET A 117 0.46 18.59 14.52
N LYS A 118 -0.83 18.69 14.79
CA LYS A 118 -1.81 17.68 14.40
C LYS A 118 -2.29 17.94 12.98
N ILE A 119 -2.33 16.90 12.19
CA ILE A 119 -2.84 16.90 10.82
C ILE A 119 -4.00 15.91 10.81
N SER A 120 -5.19 16.38 10.42
CA SER A 120 -6.32 15.48 10.19
C SER A 120 -6.04 14.63 8.96
N LEU A 121 -6.12 13.33 9.14
CA LEU A 121 -5.97 12.33 8.10
C LEU A 121 -7.33 11.67 7.90
N GLN A 122 -7.90 11.84 6.73
CA GLN A 122 -9.14 11.21 6.35
C GLN A 122 -9.06 10.83 4.88
N SER A 123 -9.38 9.59 4.56
CA SER A 123 -9.45 9.13 3.18
C SER A 123 -10.82 8.49 2.93
N PRO A 124 -11.54 8.89 1.89
CA PRO A 124 -12.76 8.21 1.48
C PRO A 124 -12.51 6.86 0.81
N TRP A 125 -11.27 6.60 0.40
CA TRP A 125 -10.84 5.36 -0.25
C TRP A 125 -9.88 4.57 0.63
N CYS A 126 -9.89 3.27 0.49
CA CYS A 126 -8.89 2.39 1.08
C CYS A 126 -7.52 2.56 0.39
N GLY A 127 -6.49 2.01 0.97
CA GLY A 127 -5.16 2.04 0.39
C GLY A 127 -4.06 2.39 1.39
N ARG A 128 -2.84 2.47 0.91
CA ARG A 128 -1.70 2.91 1.70
C ARG A 128 -1.48 4.40 1.51
N VAL A 129 -1.78 5.19 2.54
CA VAL A 129 -1.56 6.64 2.55
C VAL A 129 -0.16 6.94 3.02
N ARG A 130 0.66 7.48 2.13
CA ARG A 130 2.01 7.95 2.42
C ARG A 130 1.97 9.43 2.76
N LEU A 131 2.53 9.78 3.92
CA LEU A 131 2.76 11.16 4.31
C LEU A 131 4.21 11.54 4.00
N ASN A 132 4.39 12.61 3.26
CA ASN A 132 5.69 13.16 2.93
C ASN A 132 5.71 14.68 3.19
N VAL A 133 6.80 15.19 3.77
CA VAL A 133 6.97 16.63 3.97
C VAL A 133 7.71 17.23 2.77
N GLU A 134 6.95 17.82 1.84
CA GLU A 134 7.53 18.40 0.62
C GLU A 134 8.46 19.58 0.89
N SER A 135 8.05 20.45 1.81
CA SER A 135 8.82 21.64 2.13
C SER A 135 8.50 22.18 3.52
N ALA A 136 9.53 22.66 4.18
CA ALA A 136 9.38 23.45 5.40
C ALA A 136 10.07 24.80 5.24
N ARG A 137 9.45 25.86 5.77
CA ARG A 137 9.98 27.23 5.74
C ARG A 137 9.89 27.86 7.11
N LEU A 138 10.99 28.44 7.57
CA LEU A 138 11.04 29.24 8.77
C LEU A 138 10.84 30.70 8.40
N TYR A 139 9.94 31.37 9.12
CA TYR A 139 9.67 32.79 8.93
C TYR A 139 10.15 33.59 10.14
N ASP A 140 10.55 34.81 9.86
CA ASP A 140 10.83 35.81 10.88
C ASP A 140 9.56 36.19 11.69
N CYS A 141 9.69 37.00 12.74
CA CYS A 141 8.58 37.41 13.60
C CYS A 141 7.45 38.10 12.85
N PHE A 142 7.77 38.81 11.77
CA PHE A 142 6.78 39.47 10.92
C PHE A 142 6.30 38.59 9.76
N GLY A 143 6.96 37.47 9.53
CA GLY A 143 6.70 36.53 8.43
C GLY A 143 6.97 37.10 7.04
N LEU A 144 7.92 38.02 6.93
CA LEU A 144 8.31 38.68 5.69
C LEU A 144 9.33 37.87 4.92
N ILE A 145 10.32 37.32 5.62
CA ILE A 145 11.44 36.55 5.07
C ILE A 145 11.28 35.10 5.47
N GLY A 146 11.22 34.21 4.48
CA GLY A 146 11.11 32.78 4.71
C GLY A 146 12.36 32.03 4.25
N VAL A 147 13.00 31.31 5.16
CA VAL A 147 14.16 30.44 4.88
C VAL A 147 13.66 29.04 4.64
N LYS A 148 13.97 28.45 3.48
CA LYS A 148 13.67 27.04 3.18
C LYS A 148 14.60 26.14 3.97
N THR A 149 14.06 25.12 4.60
CA THR A 149 14.82 24.09 5.27
C THR A 149 14.53 22.74 4.60
N GLN A 150 15.56 21.93 4.45
CA GLN A 150 15.43 20.55 4.00
C GLN A 150 15.20 19.69 5.24
N LEU A 151 13.98 19.31 5.43
CA LEU A 151 13.56 18.40 6.49
C LEU A 151 12.89 17.24 5.79
N ASP A 152 13.50 16.08 5.92
CA ASP A 152 12.95 14.83 5.41
C ASP A 152 12.26 14.10 6.54
N ALA A 153 10.96 13.88 6.38
CA ALA A 153 10.19 13.05 7.28
C ALA A 153 9.03 12.43 6.49
N HIS A 154 8.99 11.13 6.55
CA HIS A 154 7.99 10.34 5.86
C HIS A 154 7.39 9.31 6.80
N GLY A 155 6.20 8.88 6.48
CA GLY A 155 5.50 7.81 7.17
C GLY A 155 4.38 7.29 6.29
N ALA A 156 3.84 6.15 6.64
CA ALA A 156 2.68 5.59 5.96
C ALA A 156 1.72 4.96 6.96
N CYS A 157 0.44 4.98 6.61
CA CYS A 157 -0.59 4.23 7.31
C CYS A 157 -1.44 3.49 6.28
N VAL A 158 -2.12 2.44 6.71
CA VAL A 158 -3.03 1.67 5.89
C VAL A 158 -4.46 2.07 6.24
N VAL A 159 -5.21 2.51 5.24
CA VAL A 159 -6.66 2.69 5.33
C VAL A 159 -7.29 1.39 4.89
N GLN A 160 -7.92 0.69 5.83
CA GLN A 160 -8.54 -0.60 5.58
C GLN A 160 -9.80 -0.42 4.73
N PRO A 161 -10.04 -1.32 3.76
CA PRO A 161 -11.29 -1.33 3.02
C PRO A 161 -12.45 -1.73 3.92
N ASP A 162 -13.64 -1.27 3.57
CA ASP A 162 -14.85 -1.82 4.14
C ASP A 162 -15.02 -3.24 3.62
N THR A 163 -15.40 -4.15 4.49
CA THR A 163 -15.54 -5.56 4.13
C THR A 163 -16.92 -6.05 4.50
N PHE A 164 -17.52 -6.81 3.62
CA PHE A 164 -18.76 -7.51 3.88
C PHE A 164 -18.49 -8.99 4.15
N LEU A 165 -19.18 -9.54 5.12
CA LEU A 165 -19.14 -10.96 5.42
C LEU A 165 -20.35 -11.62 4.75
N GLN A 166 -20.09 -12.54 3.85
CA GLN A 166 -21.10 -13.37 3.23
C GLN A 166 -20.75 -14.83 3.46
N THR A 167 -21.74 -15.64 3.72
CA THR A 167 -21.53 -17.08 3.80
C THR A 167 -21.29 -17.60 2.38
N LEU A 168 -20.05 -17.87 2.04
CA LEU A 168 -19.71 -18.60 0.83
C LEU A 168 -20.21 -20.03 1.01
N MET A 169 -21.02 -20.53 0.08
CA MET A 169 -21.40 -21.94 0.09
C MET A 169 -20.21 -22.75 -0.47
N LEU A 170 -19.43 -23.34 0.46
CA LEU A 170 -18.42 -24.30 0.06
C LEU A 170 -19.12 -25.55 -0.44
N SER A 171 -18.84 -25.96 -1.67
CA SER A 171 -19.22 -27.29 -2.16
C SER A 171 -18.61 -28.35 -1.22
N PRO A 172 -19.34 -29.44 -0.93
CA PRO A 172 -18.77 -30.54 -0.13
C PRO A 172 -17.42 -31.04 -0.66
N ALA A 173 -17.17 -30.92 -1.96
CA ALA A 173 -15.89 -31.25 -2.59
C ALA A 173 -14.75 -30.30 -2.17
N ALA A 174 -15.05 -29.05 -1.83
CA ALA A 174 -14.04 -28.08 -1.35
C ALA A 174 -13.79 -28.20 0.16
N ALA A 175 -14.78 -28.67 0.94
CA ALA A 175 -14.63 -28.92 2.37
C ALA A 175 -13.74 -30.14 2.66
N HIS A 176 -13.55 -31.04 1.70
CA HIS A 176 -12.67 -32.21 1.81
C HIS A 176 -11.25 -31.96 1.25
N ILE A 177 -10.81 -30.71 1.14
CA ILE A 177 -9.46 -30.35 0.67
C ILE A 177 -8.36 -30.95 1.57
N ASP A 178 -8.67 -31.28 2.82
CA ASP A 178 -7.71 -31.90 3.76
C ASP A 178 -7.48 -33.41 3.52
N ASP A 179 -8.37 -34.12 2.77
CA ASP A 179 -8.30 -35.59 2.66
C ASP A 179 -8.10 -36.13 1.24
N THR A 180 -8.19 -35.31 0.20
CA THR A 180 -7.85 -35.72 -1.17
C THR A 180 -6.45 -35.26 -1.52
N GLU A 181 -5.47 -36.12 -1.22
CA GLU A 181 -4.14 -36.05 -1.78
C GLU A 181 -4.23 -36.34 -3.28
N ASP A 182 -4.62 -35.37 -4.10
CA ASP A 182 -4.44 -35.45 -5.54
C ASP A 182 -2.95 -35.31 -5.86
N TYR A 183 -2.46 -36.26 -6.63
CA TYR A 183 -1.05 -36.33 -7.03
C TYR A 183 -0.85 -35.85 -8.46
N SER A 184 0.26 -35.17 -8.72
CA SER A 184 0.61 -34.71 -10.07
C SER A 184 0.83 -35.89 -11.02
N ASN A 185 0.12 -35.88 -12.14
CA ASN A 185 0.34 -36.83 -13.24
C ASN A 185 1.45 -36.40 -14.20
N GLU A 186 2.01 -35.20 -14.01
CA GLU A 186 2.98 -34.62 -14.94
C GLU A 186 4.40 -34.57 -14.39
N ARG A 187 4.58 -34.59 -13.08
CA ARG A 187 5.90 -34.45 -12.46
C ARG A 187 6.08 -35.39 -11.26
N PRO A 188 7.25 -36.03 -11.16
CA PRO A 188 7.63 -36.78 -9.96
C PRO A 188 7.80 -35.83 -8.79
N GLY A 189 7.53 -36.28 -7.57
CA GLY A 189 7.63 -35.53 -6.34
C GLY A 189 8.47 -36.21 -5.27
N TYR A 190 8.05 -36.10 -4.04
CA TYR A 190 8.79 -36.60 -2.87
C TYR A 190 7.95 -37.50 -1.96
N ASP A 191 6.66 -37.67 -2.22
CA ASP A 191 5.79 -38.52 -1.41
C ASP A 191 5.91 -39.97 -1.81
N LEU A 192 6.46 -40.78 -0.91
CA LEU A 192 6.68 -42.22 -1.09
C LEU A 192 5.42 -43.05 -0.84
N SER A 193 4.35 -42.47 -0.31
CA SER A 193 3.08 -43.16 -0.05
C SER A 193 2.34 -43.47 -1.35
N GLU A 194 2.46 -42.60 -2.34
CA GLU A 194 1.89 -42.73 -3.67
C GLU A 194 2.97 -42.77 -4.76
N MET A 195 2.65 -43.42 -5.84
CA MET A 195 3.60 -43.82 -6.89
C MET A 195 3.27 -43.09 -8.18
N PHE A 196 4.15 -42.18 -8.62
CA PHE A 196 4.03 -41.47 -9.88
C PHE A 196 4.24 -42.39 -11.08
N GLN A 197 5.40 -43.07 -11.11
CA GLN A 197 5.73 -44.03 -12.17
C GLN A 197 6.74 -45.07 -11.70
N ILE A 198 6.89 -46.11 -12.52
CA ILE A 198 7.88 -47.17 -12.33
C ILE A 198 8.86 -47.09 -13.47
N ARG A 199 10.17 -47.05 -13.15
CA ARG A 199 11.25 -47.03 -14.14
C ARG A 199 12.41 -47.94 -13.73
N ASP A 200 13.30 -48.18 -14.67
CA ASP A 200 14.53 -48.92 -14.38
C ASP A 200 15.47 -48.08 -13.51
N TYR A 201 16.19 -48.72 -12.62
CA TYR A 201 17.17 -48.10 -11.71
C TYR A 201 18.30 -47.43 -12.50
N VAL A 202 18.65 -46.24 -12.11
CA VAL A 202 19.84 -45.51 -12.61
C VAL A 202 20.82 -45.31 -11.45
N PRO A 203 22.15 -45.47 -11.66
CA PRO A 203 23.14 -45.24 -10.64
C PRO A 203 22.97 -43.84 -10.02
N GLY A 204 22.73 -43.79 -8.68
CA GLY A 204 22.41 -42.58 -7.93
C GLY A 204 21.00 -42.60 -7.31
N ASP A 205 20.12 -43.49 -7.73
CA ASP A 205 18.79 -43.62 -7.14
C ASP A 205 18.86 -44.17 -5.70
N SER A 206 17.96 -43.71 -4.85
CA SER A 206 17.90 -44.15 -3.46
C SER A 206 17.40 -45.58 -3.33
N GLN A 207 18.08 -46.38 -2.52
CA GLN A 207 17.67 -47.78 -2.24
C GLN A 207 16.27 -47.86 -1.61
N ARG A 208 15.79 -46.82 -0.95
CA ARG A 208 14.43 -46.73 -0.37
C ARG A 208 13.33 -46.69 -1.43
N GLN A 209 13.66 -46.27 -2.62
CA GLN A 209 12.73 -46.19 -3.77
C GLN A 209 12.68 -47.48 -4.59
N VAL A 210 13.53 -48.49 -4.31
CA VAL A 210 13.55 -49.75 -5.03
C VAL A 210 12.29 -50.57 -4.73
N HIS A 211 11.59 -50.95 -5.82
CA HIS A 211 10.42 -51.82 -5.73
C HIS A 211 10.85 -53.32 -5.75
N TRP A 212 11.28 -53.83 -4.59
CA TRP A 212 11.86 -55.17 -4.45
C TRP A 212 11.02 -56.27 -5.06
N LYS A 213 9.70 -56.24 -4.91
CA LYS A 213 8.78 -57.25 -5.45
C LYS A 213 8.80 -57.31 -6.97
N LEU A 214 8.83 -56.18 -7.66
CA LEU A 214 8.92 -56.11 -9.14
C LEU A 214 10.34 -56.39 -9.60
N SER A 215 11.34 -55.91 -8.90
CA SER A 215 12.75 -56.14 -9.20
C SER A 215 13.06 -57.65 -9.23
N HIS A 216 12.55 -58.39 -8.25
CA HIS A 216 12.72 -59.84 -8.19
C HIS A 216 11.94 -60.58 -9.31
N LYS A 217 10.76 -60.07 -9.71
CA LYS A 217 9.95 -60.69 -10.78
C LYS A 217 10.58 -60.53 -12.16
N TYR A 218 11.22 -59.39 -12.42
CA TYR A 218 11.77 -59.06 -13.73
C TYR A 218 13.30 -59.21 -13.82
N ASP A 219 13.93 -59.68 -12.75
CA ASP A 219 15.39 -59.88 -12.61
C ASP A 219 16.22 -58.62 -12.97
N LYS A 220 15.67 -57.44 -12.65
CA LYS A 220 16.31 -56.13 -12.82
C LYS A 220 15.86 -55.19 -11.75
N LEU A 221 16.74 -54.25 -11.35
CA LEU A 221 16.39 -53.25 -10.36
C LEU A 221 15.38 -52.24 -10.94
N ILE A 222 14.25 -52.13 -10.27
CA ILE A 222 13.14 -51.25 -10.63
C ILE A 222 12.91 -50.27 -9.48
N VAL A 223 12.77 -48.99 -9.80
CA VAL A 223 12.56 -47.88 -8.85
C VAL A 223 11.15 -47.31 -9.02
N LYS A 224 10.56 -46.94 -7.90
CA LYS A 224 9.33 -46.15 -7.83
C LYS A 224 9.72 -44.69 -7.75
N ASP A 225 9.29 -43.90 -8.70
CA ASP A 225 9.34 -42.45 -8.55
C ASP A 225 8.18 -42.00 -7.65
N PRO A 226 8.45 -41.27 -6.61
CA PRO A 226 7.41 -40.74 -5.70
C PRO A 226 6.51 -39.73 -6.38
N SER A 227 5.26 -39.66 -5.93
CA SER A 227 4.31 -38.68 -6.43
C SER A 227 4.52 -37.33 -5.79
N LEU A 228 4.11 -36.27 -6.51
CA LEU A 228 4.06 -34.91 -5.98
C LEU A 228 2.63 -34.62 -5.48
N PRO A 229 2.40 -34.52 -4.17
CA PRO A 229 1.09 -34.13 -3.66
C PRO A 229 0.77 -32.71 -4.13
N ILE A 230 -0.35 -32.57 -4.83
CA ILE A 230 -0.89 -31.29 -5.23
C ILE A 230 -1.87 -30.86 -4.14
N THR A 231 -1.43 -29.98 -3.27
CA THR A 231 -2.36 -29.29 -2.37
C THR A 231 -3.12 -28.28 -3.25
N ARG A 232 -4.29 -28.68 -3.73
CA ARG A 232 -5.16 -27.78 -4.50
C ARG A 232 -5.71 -26.72 -3.57
N SER A 233 -4.97 -25.65 -3.37
CA SER A 233 -5.43 -24.48 -2.65
C SER A 233 -6.21 -23.55 -3.58
N ALA A 234 -7.19 -22.83 -3.03
CA ALA A 234 -7.85 -21.77 -3.76
C ALA A 234 -6.86 -20.60 -4.01
N ALA A 235 -7.09 -19.86 -5.09
CA ALA A 235 -6.34 -18.64 -5.37
C ALA A 235 -7.28 -17.48 -5.59
N VAL A 236 -6.92 -16.30 -5.05
CA VAL A 236 -7.58 -15.03 -5.30
C VAL A 236 -6.59 -14.16 -6.07
N PHE A 237 -6.90 -13.85 -7.30
CA PHE A 237 -6.03 -13.04 -8.15
C PHE A 237 -6.66 -11.68 -8.42
N TRP A 238 -5.94 -10.62 -8.11
CA TRP A 238 -6.35 -9.26 -8.41
C TRP A 238 -5.61 -8.73 -9.64
N GLU A 239 -6.35 -8.55 -10.72
CA GLU A 239 -5.83 -7.88 -11.90
C GLU A 239 -5.77 -6.38 -11.72
N ARG A 240 -4.57 -5.84 -11.84
CA ARG A 240 -4.32 -4.41 -11.80
C ARG A 240 -3.91 -3.91 -13.18
N THR A 241 -4.83 -3.20 -13.84
CA THR A 241 -4.57 -2.57 -15.15
C THR A 241 -4.70 -1.06 -15.05
N GLU A 242 -3.94 -0.36 -15.88
CA GLU A 242 -3.89 1.12 -15.90
C GLU A 242 -4.90 1.76 -16.86
N GLU A 243 -5.69 0.98 -17.60
CA GLU A 243 -6.68 1.51 -18.52
C GLU A 243 -7.84 2.16 -17.78
N ASN A 244 -7.68 3.47 -17.48
CA ASN A 244 -8.65 4.36 -16.81
C ASN A 244 -9.12 3.93 -15.41
N PRO A 245 -8.23 3.65 -14.44
CA PRO A 245 -8.66 3.36 -13.09
C PRO A 245 -9.20 4.63 -12.44
N THR A 246 -10.50 4.69 -12.20
CA THR A 246 -11.06 5.69 -11.29
C THR A 246 -10.73 5.29 -9.86
N ALA A 247 -10.56 6.29 -8.97
CA ALA A 247 -10.30 6.02 -7.56
C ALA A 247 -11.38 5.15 -6.92
N ASP A 248 -12.63 5.36 -7.30
CA ASP A 248 -13.78 4.60 -6.80
C ASP A 248 -13.76 3.13 -7.27
N ARG A 249 -13.34 2.87 -8.51
CA ARG A 249 -13.21 1.52 -9.06
C ARG A 249 -12.11 0.73 -8.38
N THR A 250 -10.92 1.33 -8.26
CA THR A 250 -9.79 0.68 -7.58
C THR A 250 -10.10 0.38 -6.11
N ASP A 251 -10.87 1.26 -5.46
CA ASP A 251 -11.35 1.06 -4.11
C ASP A 251 -12.32 -0.12 -4.02
N ALA A 252 -13.28 -0.21 -4.95
CA ALA A 252 -14.23 -1.32 -5.02
C ALA A 252 -13.55 -2.67 -5.28
N GLU A 253 -12.57 -2.71 -6.18
CA GLU A 253 -11.76 -3.91 -6.42
C GLU A 253 -11.04 -4.37 -5.15
N ALA A 254 -10.41 -3.43 -4.43
CA ALA A 254 -9.72 -3.74 -3.18
C ALA A 254 -10.69 -4.25 -2.10
N GLU A 255 -11.89 -3.66 -2.00
CA GLU A 255 -12.93 -4.11 -1.07
C GLU A 255 -13.38 -5.53 -1.37
N ILE A 256 -13.56 -5.88 -2.65
CA ILE A 256 -13.94 -7.23 -3.07
C ILE A 256 -12.82 -8.23 -2.74
N VAL A 257 -11.59 -7.94 -3.14
CA VAL A 257 -10.45 -8.83 -2.89
C VAL A 257 -10.31 -9.12 -1.39
N VAL A 258 -10.32 -8.08 -0.56
CA VAL A 258 -10.16 -8.25 0.89
C VAL A 258 -11.38 -8.94 1.52
N SER A 259 -12.59 -8.68 1.03
CA SER A 259 -13.80 -9.35 1.50
C SER A 259 -13.78 -10.84 1.18
N VAL A 260 -13.41 -11.21 -0.05
CA VAL A 260 -13.25 -12.61 -0.45
C VAL A 260 -12.20 -13.30 0.41
N CYS A 261 -11.02 -12.69 0.59
CA CYS A 261 -9.98 -13.23 1.46
C CYS A 261 -10.46 -13.45 2.90
N ARG A 262 -11.20 -12.51 3.47
CA ARG A 262 -11.76 -12.63 4.83
C ARG A 262 -12.80 -13.74 4.92
N ASN A 263 -13.64 -13.87 3.91
CA ASN A 263 -14.65 -14.94 3.85
C ASN A 263 -14.00 -16.32 3.79
N LEU A 264 -12.94 -16.51 2.96
CA LEU A 264 -12.18 -17.75 2.91
C LEU A 264 -11.53 -18.07 4.27
N LEU A 265 -10.90 -17.07 4.91
CA LEU A 265 -10.33 -17.26 6.25
C LEU A 265 -11.38 -17.61 7.32
N SER A 266 -12.59 -17.04 7.25
CA SER A 266 -13.67 -17.34 8.17
C SER A 266 -14.12 -18.80 8.10
N GLN A 267 -13.89 -19.45 6.98
CA GLN A 267 -14.19 -20.86 6.71
C GLN A 267 -12.95 -21.77 6.85
N SER A 268 -11.84 -21.22 7.36
CA SER A 268 -10.58 -21.94 7.55
C SER A 268 -9.97 -22.51 6.25
N VAL A 269 -10.30 -21.91 5.10
CA VAL A 269 -9.71 -22.30 3.80
C VAL A 269 -8.36 -21.62 3.66
N GLN A 270 -7.33 -22.39 3.36
CA GLN A 270 -6.02 -21.88 2.97
C GLN A 270 -6.04 -21.48 1.49
N PHE A 271 -5.48 -20.32 1.17
CA PHE A 271 -5.48 -19.81 -0.20
C PHE A 271 -4.25 -18.97 -0.49
N THR A 272 -4.04 -18.71 -1.78
CA THR A 272 -2.97 -17.84 -2.26
C THR A 272 -3.57 -16.56 -2.82
N VAL A 273 -3.04 -15.41 -2.42
CA VAL A 273 -3.37 -14.12 -3.06
C VAL A 273 -2.32 -13.80 -4.10
N GLY A 274 -2.76 -13.48 -5.31
CA GLY A 274 -1.91 -13.06 -6.40
C GLY A 274 -2.32 -11.72 -7.00
N TRP A 275 -1.38 -11.02 -7.59
CA TRP A 275 -1.60 -9.80 -8.37
C TRP A 275 -0.51 -9.63 -9.44
N ASN A 276 -0.84 -8.90 -10.48
CA ASN A 276 0.14 -8.49 -11.48
C ASN A 276 0.84 -7.19 -11.05
N GLU A 277 2.17 -7.19 -11.06
CA GLU A 277 2.98 -6.04 -10.65
C GLU A 277 3.57 -5.34 -11.88
N GLY A 278 3.15 -4.09 -12.11
CA GLY A 278 3.54 -3.33 -13.29
C GLY A 278 5.04 -3.00 -13.39
N GLU A 279 5.74 -2.91 -12.26
CA GLU A 279 7.19 -2.65 -12.27
C GLU A 279 8.00 -3.85 -12.78
N THR A 280 7.60 -5.04 -12.42
CA THR A 280 8.31 -6.27 -12.76
C THR A 280 7.75 -6.97 -14.00
N GLY A 281 6.52 -6.65 -14.39
CA GLY A 281 5.79 -7.32 -15.45
C GLY A 281 5.53 -8.80 -15.15
N ARG A 282 5.42 -9.17 -13.88
CA ARG A 282 5.22 -10.54 -13.41
C ARG A 282 4.07 -10.64 -12.42
N CYS A 283 3.56 -11.83 -12.25
CA CYS A 283 2.63 -12.15 -11.19
C CYS A 283 3.37 -12.36 -9.86
N VAL A 284 2.83 -11.81 -8.80
CA VAL A 284 3.32 -12.00 -7.44
C VAL A 284 2.29 -12.81 -6.67
N PHE A 285 2.73 -13.81 -5.93
CA PHE A 285 1.86 -14.68 -5.14
C PHE A 285 2.31 -14.72 -3.70
N GLN A 286 1.34 -14.74 -2.79
CA GLN A 286 1.58 -14.90 -1.36
C GLN A 286 0.53 -15.80 -0.74
N GLN A 287 0.97 -16.84 -0.04
CA GLN A 287 0.09 -17.74 0.70
C GLN A 287 -0.44 -17.04 1.96
N ILE A 288 -1.73 -17.19 2.23
CA ILE A 288 -2.44 -16.63 3.38
C ILE A 288 -3.01 -17.79 4.20
N ARG A 289 -2.66 -17.83 5.47
CA ARG A 289 -3.05 -18.86 6.41
C ARG A 289 -3.97 -18.35 7.50
N ASP A 290 -3.77 -17.08 7.87
CA ASP A 290 -4.50 -16.43 8.97
C ASP A 290 -4.76 -14.95 8.68
N MET A 291 -5.45 -14.30 9.60
CA MET A 291 -5.80 -12.88 9.50
C MET A 291 -4.57 -11.96 9.62
N ASP A 292 -3.54 -12.38 10.34
CA ASP A 292 -2.31 -11.58 10.52
C ASP A 292 -1.51 -11.56 9.22
N ASP A 293 -1.46 -12.69 8.49
CA ASP A 293 -0.88 -12.76 7.14
C ASP A 293 -1.61 -11.81 6.18
N LEU A 294 -2.94 -11.79 6.21
CA LEU A 294 -3.75 -10.91 5.36
C LEU A 294 -3.49 -9.44 5.70
N ILE A 295 -3.51 -9.05 6.97
CA ILE A 295 -3.22 -7.68 7.40
C ILE A 295 -1.79 -7.28 7.02
N GLY A 296 -0.84 -8.19 7.18
CA GLY A 296 0.56 -7.99 6.78
C GLY A 296 0.76 -7.82 5.26
N LEU A 297 -0.12 -8.44 4.45
CA LEU A 297 -0.11 -8.30 2.99
C LEU A 297 -0.60 -6.93 2.51
N LEU A 298 -1.61 -6.34 3.16
CA LEU A 298 -2.28 -5.12 2.69
C LEU A 298 -1.33 -3.97 2.32
N PRO A 299 -0.29 -3.64 3.13
CA PRO A 299 0.64 -2.56 2.77
C PRO A 299 1.36 -2.80 1.44
N ARG A 300 1.66 -4.05 1.11
CA ARG A 300 2.33 -4.45 -0.12
C ARG A 300 1.36 -4.46 -1.30
N LEU A 301 0.21 -5.04 -1.11
CA LEU A 301 -0.86 -5.12 -2.10
C LEU A 301 -1.31 -3.73 -2.57
N PHE A 302 -1.44 -2.77 -1.64
CA PHE A 302 -1.86 -1.40 -1.94
C PHE A 302 -0.74 -0.50 -2.51
N THR A 303 0.49 -0.98 -2.57
CA THR A 303 1.59 -0.27 -3.24
C THR A 303 1.95 -0.87 -4.58
N ALA A 304 1.40 -2.02 -4.92
CA ALA A 304 1.60 -2.63 -6.23
C ALA A 304 1.13 -1.68 -7.33
N LYS A 305 2.00 -1.42 -8.30
CA LYS A 305 1.65 -0.57 -9.44
C LYS A 305 0.86 -1.36 -10.47
N ALA A 306 -0.10 -0.71 -11.07
CA ALA A 306 -0.84 -1.29 -12.17
C ALA A 306 0.07 -1.58 -13.38
N ALA A 307 -0.19 -2.67 -14.10
CA ALA A 307 0.55 -3.01 -15.31
C ALA A 307 0.01 -2.22 -16.51
N THR A 308 0.90 -1.81 -17.40
CA THR A 308 0.55 -1.16 -18.67
C THR A 308 0.72 -2.13 -19.82
N GLY A 309 -0.29 -2.25 -20.66
CA GLY A 309 -0.21 -2.91 -21.97
C GLY A 309 -0.17 -4.44 -21.98
N VAL A 310 -0.16 -5.11 -20.82
CA VAL A 310 -0.25 -6.57 -20.72
C VAL A 310 -1.34 -6.93 -19.73
N SER A 311 -2.28 -7.76 -20.17
CA SER A 311 -3.36 -8.24 -19.32
C SER A 311 -2.83 -9.16 -18.22
N GLY A 312 -3.36 -9.00 -17.00
CA GLY A 312 -3.04 -9.91 -15.89
C GLY A 312 -3.41 -11.35 -16.19
N ALA A 313 -4.48 -11.57 -16.96
CA ALA A 313 -4.89 -12.90 -17.43
C ALA A 313 -3.83 -13.55 -18.32
N SER A 314 -3.28 -12.80 -19.29
CA SER A 314 -2.19 -13.30 -20.15
C SER A 314 -0.94 -13.67 -19.37
N LEU A 315 -0.55 -12.83 -18.39
CA LEU A 315 0.60 -13.11 -17.52
C LEU A 315 0.36 -14.37 -16.69
N LEU A 316 -0.85 -14.50 -16.14
CA LEU A 316 -1.21 -15.65 -15.33
C LEU A 316 -1.14 -16.96 -16.13
N LEU A 317 -1.65 -16.96 -17.37
CA LEU A 317 -1.58 -18.12 -18.28
C LEU A 317 -0.14 -18.50 -18.66
N GLN A 318 0.78 -17.53 -18.70
CA GLN A 318 2.19 -17.79 -19.02
C GLN A 318 2.98 -18.32 -17.82
N GLU A 319 2.69 -17.81 -16.62
CA GLU A 319 3.50 -18.10 -15.43
C GLU A 319 2.97 -19.28 -14.61
N VAL A 320 1.66 -19.57 -14.68
CA VAL A 320 1.00 -20.59 -13.86
C VAL A 320 0.60 -21.79 -14.73
N PRO A 321 1.07 -22.99 -14.37
CA PRO A 321 0.67 -24.22 -15.08
C PRO A 321 -0.84 -24.49 -14.96
N ALA A 322 -1.39 -25.20 -15.97
CA ALA A 322 -2.76 -25.67 -15.92
C ALA A 322 -3.01 -26.60 -14.71
N GLY A 323 -4.19 -26.45 -14.08
CA GLY A 323 -4.57 -27.26 -12.92
C GLY A 323 -3.84 -26.95 -11.62
N SER A 324 -3.15 -25.80 -11.53
CA SER A 324 -2.38 -25.41 -10.32
C SER A 324 -3.25 -25.16 -9.10
N TRP A 325 -4.49 -24.74 -9.28
CA TRP A 325 -5.43 -24.44 -8.18
C TRP A 325 -6.75 -25.20 -8.36
N SER A 326 -7.38 -25.53 -7.24
CA SER A 326 -8.74 -26.10 -7.27
C SER A 326 -9.75 -25.07 -7.73
N HIS A 327 -9.58 -23.84 -7.29
CA HIS A 327 -10.46 -22.73 -7.61
C HIS A 327 -9.66 -21.43 -7.77
N LEU A 328 -9.91 -20.71 -8.86
CA LEU A 328 -9.34 -19.39 -9.14
C LEU A 328 -10.45 -18.35 -9.07
N ILE A 329 -10.38 -17.46 -8.10
CA ILE A 329 -11.22 -16.28 -7.99
C ILE A 329 -10.46 -15.11 -8.62
N TYR A 330 -10.92 -14.67 -9.78
CA TYR A 330 -10.27 -13.62 -10.56
C TYR A 330 -11.05 -12.30 -10.42
N VAL A 331 -10.41 -11.27 -9.87
CA VAL A 331 -11.02 -9.95 -9.66
C VAL A 331 -10.39 -8.97 -10.62
N SER A 332 -11.22 -8.34 -11.44
CA SER A 332 -10.80 -7.35 -12.45
C SER A 332 -11.76 -6.19 -12.55
N GLY A 333 -11.30 -5.06 -13.05
CA GLY A 333 -12.14 -3.90 -13.32
C GLY A 333 -12.91 -3.98 -14.62
N GLU A 334 -12.49 -4.80 -15.57
CA GLU A 334 -13.11 -4.98 -16.88
C GLU A 334 -13.09 -6.46 -17.30
N GLN A 335 -14.10 -6.86 -18.03
CA GLN A 335 -14.13 -8.20 -18.60
C GLN A 335 -13.16 -8.26 -19.78
N GLN A 336 -12.20 -9.17 -19.70
CA GLN A 336 -11.21 -9.38 -20.75
C GLN A 336 -11.52 -10.66 -21.53
N ALA A 337 -11.20 -10.66 -22.83
CA ALA A 337 -11.45 -11.82 -23.71
C ALA A 337 -10.66 -13.08 -23.27
N GLU A 338 -9.55 -12.89 -22.59
CA GLU A 338 -8.66 -13.98 -22.14
C GLU A 338 -9.09 -14.60 -20.81
N THR A 339 -10.05 -13.97 -20.10
CA THR A 339 -10.51 -14.45 -18.78
C THR A 339 -11.10 -15.87 -18.86
N GLU A 340 -11.78 -16.23 -19.95
CA GLU A 340 -12.33 -17.57 -20.12
C GLU A 340 -11.25 -18.65 -20.19
N GLN A 341 -10.06 -18.33 -20.72
CA GLN A 341 -8.93 -19.27 -20.82
C GLN A 341 -8.33 -19.61 -19.46
N LEU A 342 -8.55 -18.78 -18.44
CA LEU A 342 -8.10 -19.04 -17.07
C LEU A 342 -8.77 -20.26 -16.43
N SER A 343 -9.86 -20.75 -17.01
CA SER A 343 -10.48 -22.02 -16.60
C SER A 343 -9.56 -23.21 -16.74
N SER A 344 -8.50 -23.10 -17.55
CA SER A 344 -7.45 -24.14 -17.66
C SER A 344 -6.58 -24.25 -16.41
N ILE A 345 -6.44 -23.18 -15.63
CA ILE A 345 -5.61 -23.14 -14.42
C ILE A 345 -6.36 -23.72 -13.21
N GLY A 346 -7.67 -23.57 -13.17
CA GLY A 346 -8.56 -24.05 -12.12
C GLY A 346 -10.00 -23.71 -12.39
N ARG A 347 -10.93 -24.14 -11.52
CA ARG A 347 -12.33 -23.71 -11.62
C ARG A 347 -12.37 -22.18 -11.47
N LEU A 348 -12.85 -21.49 -12.50
CA LEU A 348 -12.80 -20.03 -12.56
C LEU A 348 -14.08 -19.40 -12.01
N THR A 349 -13.93 -18.42 -11.12
CA THR A 349 -14.95 -17.43 -10.80
C THR A 349 -14.41 -16.04 -11.10
N ALA A 350 -14.92 -15.39 -12.12
CA ALA A 350 -14.54 -14.04 -12.50
C ALA A 350 -15.50 -13.02 -11.86
N LEU A 351 -14.94 -12.10 -11.08
CA LEU A 351 -15.64 -10.98 -10.47
C LEU A 351 -15.22 -9.69 -11.18
N VAL A 352 -16.15 -9.08 -11.90
CA VAL A 352 -15.92 -7.83 -12.63
C VAL A 352 -16.48 -6.68 -11.81
N CYS A 353 -15.60 -5.75 -11.41
CA CYS A 353 -15.96 -4.61 -10.60
C CYS A 353 -16.48 -3.47 -11.46
N GLY A 354 -17.66 -2.95 -11.16
CA GLY A 354 -18.17 -1.70 -11.75
C GLY A 354 -17.50 -0.46 -11.18
N GLU A 355 -17.94 0.73 -11.63
CA GLU A 355 -17.41 2.01 -11.16
C GLU A 355 -17.65 2.31 -9.68
N ARG A 356 -18.63 1.65 -9.07
CA ARG A 356 -18.96 1.77 -7.65
C ARG A 356 -19.29 0.42 -7.07
N PHE A 357 -18.79 0.20 -5.86
CA PHE A 357 -19.15 -0.96 -5.07
C PHE A 357 -20.66 -0.94 -4.74
N ASN A 358 -21.37 -1.98 -5.15
CA ASN A 358 -22.73 -2.24 -4.74
C ASN A 358 -22.79 -3.61 -4.07
N GLU A 359 -22.86 -3.63 -2.74
CA GLU A 359 -22.86 -4.85 -1.91
C GLU A 359 -23.86 -5.90 -2.40
N LYS A 360 -25.06 -5.47 -2.90
CA LYS A 360 -26.10 -6.39 -3.36
C LYS A 360 -25.72 -7.14 -4.64
N ASP A 361 -25.03 -6.47 -5.56
CA ASP A 361 -24.65 -7.08 -6.84
C ASP A 361 -23.54 -8.11 -6.65
N TYR A 362 -22.58 -7.82 -5.76
CA TYR A 362 -21.50 -8.74 -5.43
C TYR A 362 -21.96 -9.84 -4.48
N ALA A 363 -22.88 -9.56 -3.57
CA ALA A 363 -23.48 -10.54 -2.71
C ALA A 363 -24.16 -11.66 -3.53
N ALA A 364 -24.85 -11.32 -4.62
CA ALA A 364 -25.45 -12.28 -5.52
C ALA A 364 -24.37 -13.13 -6.26
N GLN A 365 -23.34 -12.49 -6.82
CA GLN A 365 -22.24 -13.18 -7.50
C GLN A 365 -21.44 -14.07 -6.57
N LEU A 366 -21.22 -13.65 -5.32
CA LEU A 366 -20.51 -14.43 -4.31
C LEU A 366 -21.35 -15.55 -3.69
N SER A 367 -22.70 -15.42 -3.67
CA SER A 367 -23.59 -16.50 -3.21
C SER A 367 -23.66 -17.67 -4.19
N GLU A 368 -23.33 -17.43 -5.47
CA GLU A 368 -23.19 -18.46 -6.51
C GLU A 368 -21.80 -19.12 -6.52
N LEU A 369 -20.89 -18.64 -5.66
CA LEU A 369 -19.57 -19.26 -5.46
C LEU A 369 -19.75 -20.61 -4.75
N GLU A 370 -19.96 -21.65 -5.53
CA GLU A 370 -19.71 -23.03 -5.12
C GLU A 370 -18.18 -23.27 -5.18
N LEU A 371 -17.52 -23.09 -4.09
CA LEU A 371 -16.10 -23.44 -3.91
C LEU A 371 -15.92 -24.94 -3.79
#